data_45b7682ce5c6dc669d7b80f1388cd11e
#
_entry.id   45b7682ce5c6dc669d7b80f1388cd11e
#
_cell.length_a   1.000
_cell.length_b   1.000
_cell.length_c   1.000
_cell.angle_alpha   90.00
_cell.angle_beta   90.00
_cell.angle_gamma   90.00
#
_symmetry.space_group_name_H-M   'P 1'
#
loop_
_entity.id
_entity.type
_entity.pdbx_description
1 polymer ?
#
loop_
_entity_poly.entity_id
_entity_poly.type
_entity_poly.pdbx_seq_one_letter_code
_entity_poly.pdbx_strand_id
1 'polypeptide(L)'
;MEQSAHEVANWQYYFAISVFLITYGFIISEKLNRAVIALFGAAIMIIFGVVDLHTAFTSHIQWETITLLIGMMILVHITSQSGVFEFVAIKAAKAAGGKPIRILLLLSLLTAVGSAFLDNVTTVLLIVPVTLSITRILKVNPVPYLISEVLFSNIGGTATLIGDPPNIMIGSANKHLDFNAFLLNLAPIVIIISIVTLGIIYFMYRNKLKTTPEQIEKLMVLNEKDYIKDQSLLLKSITILGLTILCFILHSVIHVDAAVVAMTGATLLMLIGVKEHDIEDVFAHVEWVTIFFFAGLFVLVGGLIDIGLISSLAKEVLDVTNGDIGFAAILILWVSGIASATIDNIPFVATMIPLIQDLATGLGLSVDSPQIEVLWWALSLGACLGGNGTLIGASANVVVAGIAKREGHAFSYMDFLKIGLPLTIIALLLSHAYIYLRYLI
;
A
#
# COMPACT_ATOMS: atom_id res chain seq x y z
N MET A 1 12.68 3.78 -36.79
CA MET A 1 12.89 2.33 -36.85
C MET A 1 11.50 1.74 -36.60
N GLU A 2 10.89 1.15 -37.62
CA GLU A 2 9.63 0.45 -37.49
C GLU A 2 9.80 -0.70 -36.51
N GLN A 3 9.10 -0.64 -35.37
CA GLN A 3 8.88 -1.82 -34.55
C GLN A 3 8.10 -2.80 -35.41
N SER A 4 8.78 -3.88 -35.81
CA SER A 4 8.11 -5.02 -36.43
C SER A 4 7.06 -5.51 -35.42
N ALA A 5 5.78 -5.26 -35.73
CA ALA A 5 4.69 -5.87 -35.01
C ALA A 5 4.90 -7.38 -35.12
N HIS A 6 5.32 -8.02 -34.03
CA HIS A 6 5.30 -9.47 -33.91
C HIS A 6 3.84 -9.89 -34.11
N GLU A 7 3.53 -10.54 -35.22
CA GLU A 7 2.23 -11.21 -35.36
C GLU A 7 2.14 -12.27 -34.25
N VAL A 8 1.37 -11.92 -33.19
CA VAL A 8 1.15 -12.84 -32.08
C VAL A 8 0.44 -14.07 -32.61
N ALA A 9 1.07 -15.20 -32.55
CA ALA A 9 0.44 -16.45 -32.96
C ALA A 9 -0.77 -16.74 -32.05
N ASN A 10 -1.89 -17.19 -32.62
CA ASN A 10 -3.14 -17.47 -31.87
C ASN A 10 -2.93 -18.34 -30.62
N TRP A 11 -1.95 -19.26 -30.65
CA TRP A 11 -1.65 -20.11 -29.50
C TRP A 11 -1.00 -19.32 -28.34
N GLN A 12 -0.13 -18.33 -28.66
CA GLN A 12 0.52 -17.48 -27.63
C GLN A 12 -0.49 -16.64 -26.88
N TYR A 13 -1.54 -16.16 -27.56
CA TYR A 13 -2.64 -15.42 -26.97
C TYR A 13 -3.36 -16.24 -25.89
N TYR A 14 -3.86 -17.44 -26.23
CA TYR A 14 -4.54 -18.30 -25.26
C TYR A 14 -3.61 -18.85 -24.19
N PHE A 15 -2.36 -19.12 -24.56
CA PHE A 15 -1.33 -19.60 -23.64
C PHE A 15 -1.02 -18.54 -22.57
N ALA A 16 -0.76 -17.29 -22.93
CA ALA A 16 -0.47 -16.22 -22.01
C ALA A 16 -1.63 -15.98 -21.03
N ILE A 17 -2.87 -15.94 -21.53
CA ILE A 17 -4.05 -15.82 -20.68
C ILE A 17 -4.13 -17.00 -19.69
N SER A 18 -3.91 -18.21 -20.17
CA SER A 18 -3.94 -19.40 -19.31
C SER A 18 -2.87 -19.38 -18.23
N VAL A 19 -1.63 -19.04 -18.57
CA VAL A 19 -0.52 -18.91 -17.60
C VAL A 19 -0.85 -17.82 -16.58
N PHE A 20 -1.35 -16.66 -17.02
CA PHE A 20 -1.73 -15.58 -16.14
C PHE A 20 -2.85 -16.00 -15.18
N LEU A 21 -3.95 -16.56 -15.67
CA LEU A 21 -5.07 -16.98 -14.83
C LEU A 21 -4.71 -18.08 -13.84
N ILE A 22 -3.89 -19.05 -14.25
CA ILE A 22 -3.40 -20.11 -13.38
C ILE A 22 -2.49 -19.51 -12.29
N THR A 23 -1.54 -18.67 -12.67
CA THR A 23 -0.64 -17.97 -11.73
C THR A 23 -1.43 -17.14 -10.73
N TYR A 24 -2.40 -16.36 -11.21
CA TYR A 24 -3.29 -15.56 -10.37
C TYR A 24 -4.14 -16.43 -9.43
N GLY A 25 -4.69 -17.55 -9.90
CA GLY A 25 -5.43 -18.50 -9.08
C GLY A 25 -4.58 -19.05 -7.93
N PHE A 26 -3.31 -19.35 -8.18
CA PHE A 26 -2.38 -19.77 -7.12
C PHE A 26 -2.03 -18.62 -6.15
N ILE A 27 -1.82 -17.40 -6.65
CA ILE A 27 -1.58 -16.21 -5.81
C ILE A 27 -2.77 -15.99 -4.86
N ILE A 28 -4.00 -16.01 -5.38
CA ILE A 28 -5.23 -15.83 -4.59
C ILE A 28 -5.43 -16.96 -3.56
N SER A 29 -4.99 -18.19 -3.90
CA SER A 29 -5.16 -19.32 -2.98
C SER A 29 -4.30 -19.24 -1.71
N GLU A 30 -3.26 -18.39 -1.70
CA GLU A 30 -2.25 -18.22 -0.62
C GLU A 30 -1.58 -19.52 -0.14
N LYS A 31 -1.77 -20.64 -0.86
CA LYS A 31 -1.20 -21.95 -0.48
C LYS A 31 0.29 -22.04 -0.74
N LEU A 32 0.78 -21.25 -1.70
CA LEU A 32 2.17 -21.19 -2.12
C LEU A 32 2.70 -19.75 -2.00
N ASN A 33 4.00 -19.61 -1.88
CA ASN A 33 4.60 -18.28 -1.79
C ASN A 33 4.35 -17.50 -3.09
N ARG A 34 3.71 -16.33 -2.97
CA ARG A 34 3.28 -15.49 -4.10
C ARG A 34 4.43 -15.07 -5.03
N ALA A 35 5.63 -14.80 -4.47
CA ALA A 35 6.79 -14.43 -5.26
C ALA A 35 7.29 -15.60 -6.14
N VAL A 36 7.35 -16.80 -5.57
CA VAL A 36 7.76 -18.00 -6.30
C VAL A 36 6.81 -18.28 -7.46
N ILE A 37 5.51 -18.16 -7.23
CA ILE A 37 4.49 -18.39 -8.27
C ILE A 37 4.55 -17.30 -9.34
N ALA A 38 4.70 -16.04 -8.98
CA ALA A 38 4.81 -14.95 -9.95
C ALA A 38 6.08 -15.09 -10.81
N LEU A 39 7.24 -15.38 -10.20
CA LEU A 39 8.48 -15.61 -10.91
C LEU A 39 8.40 -16.84 -11.83
N PHE A 40 7.76 -17.92 -11.37
CA PHE A 40 7.60 -19.13 -12.19
C PHE A 40 6.70 -18.86 -13.39
N GLY A 41 5.57 -18.17 -13.20
CA GLY A 41 4.72 -17.75 -14.31
C GLY A 41 5.44 -16.82 -15.30
N ALA A 42 6.21 -15.85 -14.80
CA ALA A 42 7.05 -14.99 -15.62
C ALA A 42 8.09 -15.78 -16.43
N ALA A 43 8.77 -16.74 -15.80
CA ALA A 43 9.72 -17.62 -16.48
C ALA A 43 9.06 -18.44 -17.59
N ILE A 44 7.86 -18.96 -17.37
CA ILE A 44 7.06 -19.65 -18.39
C ILE A 44 6.75 -18.72 -19.58
N MET A 45 6.31 -17.48 -19.33
CA MET A 45 6.04 -16.48 -20.38
C MET A 45 7.29 -16.25 -21.25
N ILE A 46 8.47 -16.15 -20.63
CA ILE A 46 9.75 -15.94 -21.34
C ILE A 46 10.18 -17.20 -22.10
N ILE A 47 10.15 -18.37 -21.48
CA ILE A 47 10.59 -19.63 -22.09
C ILE A 47 9.78 -19.96 -23.35
N PHE A 48 8.48 -19.69 -23.32
CA PHE A 48 7.59 -19.93 -24.46
C PHE A 48 7.52 -18.77 -25.45
N GLY A 49 8.36 -17.73 -25.26
CA GLY A 49 8.49 -16.64 -26.22
C GLY A 49 7.26 -15.70 -26.30
N VAL A 50 6.44 -15.66 -25.23
CA VAL A 50 5.37 -14.67 -25.11
C VAL A 50 5.98 -13.30 -24.81
N VAL A 51 6.96 -13.26 -23.92
CA VAL A 51 7.71 -12.07 -23.55
C VAL A 51 9.19 -12.28 -23.90
N ASP A 52 9.79 -11.33 -24.58
CA ASP A 52 11.24 -11.34 -24.78
C ASP A 52 11.98 -10.97 -23.49
N LEU A 53 13.08 -11.67 -23.19
CA LEU A 53 13.86 -11.44 -21.96
C LEU A 53 14.36 -10.01 -21.85
N HIS A 54 14.86 -9.44 -22.95
CA HIS A 54 15.34 -8.05 -22.95
C HIS A 54 14.19 -7.08 -22.66
N THR A 55 13.05 -7.26 -23.33
CA THR A 55 11.84 -6.45 -23.14
C THR A 55 11.30 -6.59 -21.70
N ALA A 56 11.32 -7.80 -21.13
CA ALA A 56 10.94 -8.03 -19.74
C ALA A 56 11.71 -7.10 -18.77
N PHE A 57 13.04 -7.05 -18.93
CA PHE A 57 13.91 -6.27 -18.04
C PHE A 57 13.93 -4.76 -18.33
N THR A 58 13.81 -4.36 -19.60
CA THR A 58 13.96 -2.94 -19.99
C THR A 58 12.65 -2.18 -20.03
N SER A 59 11.54 -2.87 -20.26
CA SER A 59 10.25 -2.21 -20.53
C SER A 59 9.12 -2.62 -19.57
N HIS A 60 9.07 -3.88 -19.15
CA HIS A 60 7.96 -4.33 -18.30
C HIS A 60 8.24 -4.13 -16.81
N ILE A 61 9.46 -4.47 -16.33
CA ILE A 61 9.79 -4.28 -14.91
C ILE A 61 9.91 -2.79 -14.59
N GLN A 62 9.05 -2.31 -13.70
CA GLN A 62 9.11 -0.93 -13.20
C GLN A 62 10.20 -0.79 -12.14
N TRP A 63 11.44 -0.55 -12.57
CA TRP A 63 12.60 -0.43 -11.68
C TRP A 63 12.48 0.75 -10.69
N GLU A 64 11.78 1.80 -11.06
CA GLU A 64 11.52 2.95 -10.18
C GLU A 64 10.70 2.51 -8.97
N THR A 65 9.62 1.72 -9.18
CA THR A 65 8.82 1.14 -8.10
C THR A 65 9.68 0.29 -7.16
N ILE A 66 10.47 -0.62 -7.73
CA ILE A 66 11.33 -1.53 -6.96
C ILE A 66 12.37 -0.75 -6.16
N THR A 67 13.04 0.22 -6.77
CA THR A 67 14.08 1.03 -6.13
C THR A 67 13.50 1.89 -5.00
N LEU A 68 12.33 2.49 -5.22
CA LEU A 68 11.64 3.28 -4.20
C LEU A 68 11.26 2.42 -2.99
N LEU A 69 10.69 1.25 -3.23
CA LEU A 69 10.33 0.30 -2.16
C LEU A 69 11.57 -0.12 -1.34
N ILE A 70 12.66 -0.55 -1.99
CA ILE A 70 13.89 -0.95 -1.30
C ILE A 70 14.43 0.21 -0.46
N GLY A 71 14.52 1.41 -1.03
CA GLY A 71 15.02 2.59 -0.33
C GLY A 71 14.17 2.91 0.91
N MET A 72 12.85 2.90 0.79
CA MET A 72 11.96 3.17 1.92
C MET A 72 12.02 2.06 2.99
N MET A 73 12.06 0.78 2.60
CA MET A 73 12.20 -0.35 3.54
C MET A 73 13.48 -0.23 4.37
N ILE A 74 14.62 0.11 3.75
CA ILE A 74 15.89 0.33 4.44
C ILE A 74 15.80 1.53 5.41
N LEU A 75 15.29 2.68 4.94
CA LEU A 75 15.14 3.88 5.77
C LEU A 75 14.30 3.59 7.02
N VAL A 76 13.17 2.93 6.82
CA VAL A 76 12.23 2.65 7.90
C VAL A 76 12.79 1.60 8.86
N HIS A 77 13.43 0.55 8.34
CA HIS A 77 14.06 -0.48 9.17
C HIS A 77 15.12 0.14 10.09
N ILE A 78 16.07 0.93 9.57
CA ILE A 78 17.10 1.59 10.39
C ILE A 78 16.46 2.54 11.41
N THR A 79 15.43 3.30 10.99
CA THR A 79 14.70 4.20 11.88
C THR A 79 14.05 3.43 13.03
N SER A 80 13.48 2.26 12.76
CA SER A 80 12.81 1.42 13.77
C SER A 80 13.79 0.91 14.84
N GLN A 81 15.02 0.65 14.47
CA GLN A 81 16.06 0.20 15.42
C GLN A 81 16.32 1.22 16.54
N SER A 82 16.03 2.51 16.31
CA SER A 82 16.16 3.57 17.32
C SER A 82 15.13 3.46 18.47
N GLY A 83 14.04 2.73 18.29
CA GLY A 83 12.92 2.62 19.24
C GLY A 83 11.91 3.76 19.16
N VAL A 84 11.94 4.55 18.08
CA VAL A 84 11.06 5.73 17.93
C VAL A 84 9.58 5.38 17.90
N PHE A 85 9.23 4.27 17.27
CA PHE A 85 7.82 3.87 17.12
C PHE A 85 7.24 3.42 18.46
N GLU A 86 8.00 2.66 19.25
CA GLU A 86 7.64 2.28 20.61
C GLU A 86 7.50 3.52 21.51
N PHE A 87 8.45 4.45 21.43
CA PHE A 87 8.40 5.72 22.16
C PHE A 87 7.12 6.50 21.84
N VAL A 88 6.80 6.69 20.55
CA VAL A 88 5.64 7.47 20.12
C VAL A 88 4.33 6.77 20.52
N ALA A 89 4.22 5.45 20.37
CA ALA A 89 3.02 4.70 20.71
C ALA A 89 2.74 4.71 22.24
N ILE A 90 3.77 4.51 23.08
CA ILE A 90 3.61 4.62 24.54
C ILE A 90 3.24 6.05 24.95
N LYS A 91 3.88 7.05 24.35
CA LYS A 91 3.57 8.46 24.59
C LYS A 91 2.11 8.79 24.21
N ALA A 92 1.63 8.27 23.08
CA ALA A 92 0.24 8.41 22.64
C ALA A 92 -0.74 7.74 23.64
N ALA A 93 -0.42 6.53 24.12
CA ALA A 93 -1.23 5.83 25.11
C ALA A 93 -1.30 6.58 26.44
N LYS A 94 -0.20 7.20 26.89
CA LYS A 94 -0.18 8.07 28.07
C LYS A 94 -0.96 9.36 27.86
N ALA A 95 -0.85 9.99 26.69
CA ALA A 95 -1.63 11.19 26.32
C ALA A 95 -3.15 10.90 26.28
N ALA A 96 -3.54 9.65 25.98
CA ALA A 96 -4.93 9.17 26.09
C ALA A 96 -5.42 9.06 27.55
N GLY A 97 -4.55 9.28 28.53
CA GLY A 97 -4.83 9.10 29.96
C GLY A 97 -5.09 7.64 30.34
N GLY A 98 -4.50 6.70 29.63
CA GLY A 98 -4.68 5.26 29.84
C GLY A 98 -6.09 4.73 29.53
N LYS A 99 -6.99 5.54 28.98
CA LYS A 99 -8.38 5.14 28.67
C LYS A 99 -8.41 4.28 27.40
N PRO A 100 -8.88 3.02 27.46
CA PRO A 100 -8.80 2.06 26.36
C PRO A 100 -9.34 2.60 25.03
N ILE A 101 -10.53 3.20 25.02
CA ILE A 101 -11.12 3.73 23.78
C ILE A 101 -10.32 4.89 23.19
N ARG A 102 -9.73 5.77 24.02
CA ARG A 102 -8.91 6.87 23.53
C ARG A 102 -7.58 6.37 22.96
N ILE A 103 -7.00 5.33 23.60
CA ILE A 103 -5.81 4.66 23.10
C ILE A 103 -6.08 4.04 21.74
N LEU A 104 -7.20 3.32 21.58
CA LEU A 104 -7.61 2.75 20.30
C LEU A 104 -7.63 3.82 19.20
N LEU A 105 -8.32 4.93 19.43
CA LEU A 105 -8.43 6.00 18.45
C LEU A 105 -7.07 6.67 18.14
N LEU A 106 -6.24 6.92 19.16
CA LEU A 106 -4.94 7.55 18.97
C LEU A 106 -3.94 6.62 18.26
N LEU A 107 -3.93 5.32 18.59
CA LEU A 107 -3.07 4.35 17.88
C LEU A 107 -3.54 4.16 16.43
N SER A 108 -4.85 4.11 16.18
CA SER A 108 -5.37 4.08 14.81
C SER A 108 -4.95 5.32 14.02
N LEU A 109 -5.07 6.51 14.61
CA LEU A 109 -4.62 7.75 13.97
C LEU A 109 -3.11 7.78 13.76
N LEU A 110 -2.33 7.32 14.74
CA LEU A 110 -0.88 7.19 14.61
C LEU A 110 -0.51 6.24 13.47
N THR A 111 -1.22 5.11 13.36
CA THR A 111 -1.03 4.16 12.26
C THR A 111 -1.35 4.80 10.91
N ALA A 112 -2.45 5.57 10.80
CA ALA A 112 -2.78 6.27 9.56
C ALA A 112 -1.70 7.29 9.17
N VAL A 113 -1.25 8.11 10.11
CA VAL A 113 -0.19 9.10 9.87
C VAL A 113 1.13 8.41 9.54
N GLY A 114 1.48 7.36 10.26
CA GLY A 114 2.66 6.55 9.97
C GLY A 114 2.60 5.97 8.56
N SER A 115 1.50 5.34 8.18
CA SER A 115 1.32 4.70 6.89
C SER A 115 1.26 5.68 5.71
N ALA A 116 0.94 6.94 5.94
CA ALA A 116 1.03 7.96 4.90
C ALA A 116 2.48 8.26 4.46
N PHE A 117 3.47 7.97 5.31
CA PHE A 117 4.89 8.23 5.05
C PHE A 117 5.76 6.97 5.03
N LEU A 118 5.20 5.85 5.50
CA LEU A 118 5.79 4.52 5.46
C LEU A 118 4.79 3.63 4.71
N ASP A 119 5.20 2.49 4.21
CA ASP A 119 4.20 1.57 3.64
C ASP A 119 3.29 0.97 4.72
N ASN A 120 2.10 0.52 4.30
CA ASN A 120 1.07 0.00 5.19
C ASN A 120 1.52 -1.26 5.96
N VAL A 121 2.28 -2.16 5.32
CA VAL A 121 2.78 -3.41 5.94
C VAL A 121 3.81 -3.09 7.01
N THR A 122 4.81 -2.29 6.68
CA THR A 122 5.86 -1.88 7.63
C THR A 122 5.26 -1.14 8.82
N THR A 123 4.29 -0.25 8.58
CA THR A 123 3.63 0.49 9.66
C THR A 123 2.96 -0.44 10.66
N VAL A 124 2.20 -1.43 10.23
CA VAL A 124 1.56 -2.37 11.16
C VAL A 124 2.56 -3.29 11.86
N LEU A 125 3.63 -3.70 11.17
CA LEU A 125 4.71 -4.47 11.80
C LEU A 125 5.37 -3.73 12.97
N LEU A 126 5.43 -2.42 12.91
CA LEU A 126 6.03 -1.57 13.95
C LEU A 126 5.05 -1.25 15.09
N ILE A 127 3.80 -0.97 14.79
CA ILE A 127 2.82 -0.50 15.79
C ILE A 127 2.17 -1.68 16.54
N VAL A 128 1.82 -2.76 15.85
CA VAL A 128 1.08 -3.90 16.42
C VAL A 128 1.77 -4.53 17.65
N PRO A 129 3.10 -4.79 17.67
CA PRO A 129 3.76 -5.34 18.85
C PRO A 129 3.62 -4.45 20.08
N VAL A 130 3.71 -3.13 19.89
CA VAL A 130 3.55 -2.14 20.97
C VAL A 130 2.10 -2.12 21.47
N THR A 131 1.14 -2.15 20.56
CA THR A 131 -0.28 -2.24 20.87
C THR A 131 -0.61 -3.49 21.69
N LEU A 132 -0.04 -4.64 21.32
CA LEU A 132 -0.18 -5.89 22.09
C LEU A 132 0.40 -5.75 23.50
N SER A 133 1.54 -5.07 23.65
CA SER A 133 2.12 -4.77 24.96
C SER A 133 1.21 -3.88 25.80
N ILE A 134 0.71 -2.78 25.24
CA ILE A 134 -0.21 -1.85 25.91
C ILE A 134 -1.51 -2.55 26.32
N THR A 135 -2.12 -3.31 25.42
CA THR A 135 -3.39 -4.02 25.70
C THR A 135 -3.22 -5.12 26.75
N ARG A 136 -2.06 -5.76 26.81
CA ARG A 136 -1.68 -6.73 27.85
C ARG A 136 -1.59 -6.06 29.22
N ILE A 137 -0.95 -4.88 29.33
CA ILE A 137 -0.87 -4.09 30.56
C ILE A 137 -2.27 -3.68 31.02
N LEU A 138 -3.10 -3.20 30.13
CA LEU A 138 -4.46 -2.77 30.41
C LEU A 138 -5.44 -3.93 30.64
N LYS A 139 -5.04 -5.16 30.34
CA LYS A 139 -5.88 -6.38 30.38
C LYS A 139 -7.16 -6.23 29.55
N VAL A 140 -7.04 -5.66 28.35
CA VAL A 140 -8.15 -5.50 27.40
C VAL A 140 -7.94 -6.40 26.18
N ASN A 141 -9.03 -6.75 25.49
CA ASN A 141 -8.95 -7.51 24.25
C ASN A 141 -8.23 -6.69 23.16
N PRO A 142 -7.11 -7.19 22.58
CA PRO A 142 -6.37 -6.48 21.56
C PRO A 142 -7.06 -6.45 20.18
N VAL A 143 -7.93 -7.42 19.86
CA VAL A 143 -8.51 -7.60 18.52
C VAL A 143 -9.13 -6.30 17.96
N PRO A 144 -9.92 -5.50 18.71
CA PRO A 144 -10.43 -4.23 18.22
C PRO A 144 -9.34 -3.24 17.78
N TYR A 145 -8.20 -3.22 18.50
CA TYR A 145 -7.06 -2.37 18.17
C TYR A 145 -6.40 -2.85 16.88
N LEU A 146 -6.11 -4.14 16.79
CA LEU A 146 -5.43 -4.74 15.65
C LEU A 146 -6.23 -4.54 14.35
N ILE A 147 -7.55 -4.80 14.38
CA ILE A 147 -8.42 -4.56 13.21
C ILE A 147 -8.43 -3.07 12.86
N SER A 148 -8.54 -2.19 13.85
CA SER A 148 -8.54 -0.74 13.59
C SER A 148 -7.22 -0.27 12.99
N GLU A 149 -6.07 -0.74 13.49
CA GLU A 149 -4.76 -0.39 12.96
C GLU A 149 -4.58 -0.86 11.53
N VAL A 150 -5.03 -2.07 11.19
CA VAL A 150 -5.05 -2.56 9.81
C VAL A 150 -5.88 -1.65 8.90
N LEU A 151 -7.11 -1.32 9.29
CA LEU A 151 -7.97 -0.44 8.51
C LEU A 151 -7.33 0.94 8.31
N PHE A 152 -6.71 1.47 9.35
CA PHE A 152 -6.08 2.79 9.31
C PHE A 152 -4.71 2.80 8.62
N SER A 153 -4.01 1.66 8.55
CA SER A 153 -2.80 1.56 7.72
C SER A 153 -3.14 1.69 6.22
N ASN A 154 -4.17 1.02 5.75
CA ASN A 154 -4.60 1.12 4.36
C ASN A 154 -5.25 2.49 4.04
N ILE A 155 -6.09 3.04 4.95
CA ILE A 155 -6.66 4.38 4.78
C ILE A 155 -5.54 5.44 4.74
N GLY A 156 -4.61 5.41 5.69
CA GLY A 156 -3.50 6.36 5.75
C GLY A 156 -2.55 6.24 4.56
N GLY A 157 -2.21 5.00 4.18
CA GLY A 157 -1.38 4.71 3.02
C GLY A 157 -1.94 5.25 1.70
N THR A 158 -3.27 5.33 1.58
CA THR A 158 -3.93 5.92 0.41
C THR A 158 -3.60 7.41 0.21
N ALA A 159 -3.21 8.13 1.27
CA ALA A 159 -3.08 9.59 1.26
C ALA A 159 -1.92 10.11 0.42
N THR A 160 -0.87 9.33 0.20
CA THR A 160 0.37 9.79 -0.44
C THR A 160 0.90 8.79 -1.46
N LEU A 161 1.87 9.21 -2.25
CA LEU A 161 2.57 8.39 -3.23
C LEU A 161 3.23 7.15 -2.61
N ILE A 162 3.81 7.28 -1.41
CA ILE A 162 4.68 6.27 -0.79
C ILE A 162 3.98 5.41 0.26
N GLY A 163 2.73 5.72 0.61
CA GLY A 163 2.04 5.08 1.73
C GLY A 163 1.44 3.70 1.42
N ASP A 164 1.21 3.38 0.13
CA ASP A 164 0.68 2.09 -0.31
C ASP A 164 1.31 1.69 -1.66
N PRO A 165 1.76 0.45 -1.87
CA PRO A 165 2.34 0.00 -3.12
C PRO A 165 1.56 0.34 -4.40
N PRO A 166 0.23 0.22 -4.48
CA PRO A 166 -0.56 0.72 -5.60
C PRO A 166 -0.24 2.16 -6.01
N ASN A 167 -0.12 3.07 -5.04
CA ASN A 167 0.20 4.47 -5.32
C ASN A 167 1.61 4.63 -5.89
N ILE A 168 2.58 3.89 -5.33
CA ILE A 168 3.95 3.86 -5.84
C ILE A 168 3.96 3.42 -7.30
N MET A 169 3.21 2.36 -7.65
CA MET A 169 3.11 1.85 -9.02
C MET A 169 2.47 2.86 -9.97
N ILE A 170 1.36 3.50 -9.56
CA ILE A 170 0.68 4.53 -10.35
C ILE A 170 1.62 5.71 -10.61
N GLY A 171 2.30 6.21 -9.57
CA GLY A 171 3.22 7.34 -9.69
C GLY A 171 4.48 7.01 -10.51
N SER A 172 5.05 5.81 -10.35
CA SER A 172 6.20 5.36 -11.16
C SER A 172 5.85 5.21 -12.64
N ALA A 173 4.62 4.81 -12.96
CA ALA A 173 4.14 4.71 -14.33
C ALA A 173 3.77 6.07 -14.96
N ASN A 174 3.54 7.11 -14.12
CA ASN A 174 3.04 8.41 -14.54
C ASN A 174 3.83 9.53 -13.85
N LYS A 175 4.94 9.96 -14.45
CA LYS A 175 5.91 10.91 -13.84
C LYS A 175 5.32 12.28 -13.49
N HIS A 176 4.22 12.68 -14.13
CA HIS A 176 3.51 13.92 -13.78
C HIS A 176 2.72 13.80 -12.46
N LEU A 177 2.43 12.58 -12.00
CA LEU A 177 1.78 12.32 -10.73
C LEU A 177 2.85 12.17 -9.61
N ASP A 178 3.38 13.29 -9.18
CA ASP A 178 4.39 13.35 -8.13
C ASP A 178 3.78 13.22 -6.72
N PHE A 179 4.63 13.26 -5.70
CA PHE A 179 4.20 13.19 -4.30
C PHE A 179 3.15 14.25 -3.93
N ASN A 180 3.32 15.48 -4.46
CA ASN A 180 2.38 16.56 -4.19
C ASN A 180 1.04 16.34 -4.88
N ALA A 181 1.04 15.76 -6.09
CA ALA A 181 -0.19 15.42 -6.80
C ALA A 181 -1.01 14.42 -5.98
N PHE A 182 -0.39 13.35 -5.44
CA PHE A 182 -1.07 12.42 -4.53
C PHE A 182 -1.56 13.11 -3.26
N LEU A 183 -0.71 13.89 -2.59
CA LEU A 183 -1.07 14.57 -1.35
C LEU A 183 -2.26 15.53 -1.55
N LEU A 184 -2.26 16.32 -2.61
CA LEU A 184 -3.31 17.32 -2.88
C LEU A 184 -4.63 16.68 -3.34
N ASN A 185 -4.57 15.54 -4.03
CA ASN A 185 -5.75 14.89 -4.59
C ASN A 185 -6.33 13.80 -3.70
N LEU A 186 -5.53 13.10 -2.90
CA LEU A 186 -6.01 11.99 -2.08
C LEU A 186 -6.10 12.33 -0.58
N ALA A 187 -5.17 13.09 -0.01
CA ALA A 187 -5.20 13.38 1.42
C ALA A 187 -6.50 14.06 1.90
N PRO A 188 -7.13 14.99 1.16
CA PRO A 188 -8.38 15.61 1.62
C PRO A 188 -9.50 14.59 1.86
N ILE A 189 -9.71 13.66 0.93
CA ILE A 189 -10.75 12.63 1.09
C ILE A 189 -10.35 11.58 2.13
N VAL A 190 -9.07 11.21 2.20
CA VAL A 190 -8.56 10.29 3.22
C VAL A 190 -8.76 10.83 4.64
N ILE A 191 -8.58 12.14 4.86
CA ILE A 191 -8.88 12.78 6.15
C ILE A 191 -10.37 12.64 6.49
N ILE A 192 -11.26 12.90 5.54
CA ILE A 192 -12.71 12.75 5.74
C ILE A 192 -13.06 11.29 6.08
N ILE A 193 -12.55 10.33 5.30
CA ILE A 193 -12.75 8.90 5.54
C ILE A 193 -12.22 8.49 6.92
N SER A 194 -11.04 8.99 7.30
CA SER A 194 -10.44 8.73 8.61
C SER A 194 -11.33 9.23 9.75
N ILE A 195 -11.87 10.45 9.66
CA ILE A 195 -12.75 11.03 10.67
C ILE A 195 -14.04 10.21 10.80
N VAL A 196 -14.66 9.86 9.67
CA VAL A 196 -15.89 9.06 9.66
C VAL A 196 -15.64 7.67 10.25
N THR A 197 -14.55 7.01 9.84
CA THR A 197 -14.17 5.68 10.34
C THR A 197 -13.84 5.70 11.83
N LEU A 198 -13.07 6.70 12.32
CA LEU A 198 -12.82 6.89 13.76
C LEU A 198 -14.12 7.09 14.54
N GLY A 199 -15.06 7.87 14.01
CA GLY A 199 -16.37 8.06 14.62
C GLY A 199 -17.14 6.74 14.76
N ILE A 200 -17.19 5.94 13.69
CA ILE A 200 -17.89 4.65 13.72
C ILE A 200 -17.22 3.69 14.71
N ILE A 201 -15.89 3.57 14.69
CA ILE A 201 -15.12 2.73 15.62
C ILE A 201 -15.34 3.17 17.07
N TYR A 202 -15.36 4.49 17.35
CA TYR A 202 -15.66 5.00 18.66
C TYR A 202 -17.04 4.52 19.15
N PHE A 203 -18.09 4.67 18.34
CA PHE A 203 -19.44 4.22 18.73
C PHE A 203 -19.54 2.70 18.89
N MET A 204 -18.81 1.91 18.09
CA MET A 204 -18.79 0.44 18.18
C MET A 204 -18.16 -0.06 19.48
N TYR A 205 -17.09 0.61 19.95
CA TYR A 205 -16.24 0.07 21.03
C TYR A 205 -16.25 0.86 22.34
N ARG A 206 -16.83 2.07 22.41
CA ARG A 206 -16.82 2.92 23.61
C ARG A 206 -17.33 2.26 24.89
N ASN A 207 -18.26 1.32 24.77
CA ASN A 207 -18.85 0.61 25.90
C ASN A 207 -18.25 -0.79 26.13
N LYS A 208 -17.46 -1.29 25.17
CA LYS A 208 -16.92 -2.66 25.21
C LYS A 208 -15.50 -2.73 25.80
N LEU A 209 -14.73 -1.66 25.67
CA LEU A 209 -13.36 -1.60 26.16
C LEU A 209 -13.33 -1.00 27.56
N LYS A 210 -13.14 -1.87 28.55
CA LYS A 210 -13.10 -1.49 29.99
C LYS A 210 -11.80 -2.00 30.61
N THR A 211 -11.22 -1.21 31.48
CA THR A 211 -10.05 -1.55 32.30
C THR A 211 -10.22 -1.01 33.71
N THR A 212 -9.35 -1.40 34.63
CA THR A 212 -9.37 -0.93 36.01
C THR A 212 -8.41 0.25 36.22
N PRO A 213 -8.65 1.11 37.23
CA PRO A 213 -7.72 2.18 37.56
C PRO A 213 -6.30 1.70 37.84
N GLU A 214 -6.13 0.53 38.47
CA GLU A 214 -4.85 -0.11 38.72
C GLU A 214 -4.05 -0.39 37.43
N GLN A 215 -4.75 -0.85 36.37
CA GLN A 215 -4.09 -1.13 35.09
C GLN A 215 -3.71 0.18 34.36
N ILE A 216 -4.54 1.21 34.51
CA ILE A 216 -4.22 2.54 33.99
C ILE A 216 -2.95 3.09 34.68
N GLU A 217 -2.87 2.97 35.99
CA GLU A 217 -1.71 3.43 36.75
C GLU A 217 -0.42 2.70 36.31
N LYS A 218 -0.49 1.38 36.11
CA LYS A 218 0.64 0.59 35.58
C LYS A 218 1.13 1.12 34.24
N LEU A 219 0.24 1.51 33.34
CA LEU A 219 0.61 2.11 32.06
C LEU A 219 1.20 3.52 32.25
N MET A 220 0.61 4.32 33.13
CA MET A 220 1.05 5.71 33.35
C MET A 220 2.42 5.84 33.99
N VAL A 221 2.86 4.83 34.76
CA VAL A 221 4.20 4.76 35.39
C VAL A 221 5.29 4.43 34.37
N LEU A 222 4.95 3.86 33.21
CA LEU A 222 5.96 3.59 32.18
C LEU A 222 6.67 4.90 31.78
N ASN A 223 7.99 4.82 31.64
CA ASN A 223 8.74 5.92 31.08
C ASN A 223 8.97 5.67 29.60
N GLU A 224 8.32 6.46 28.76
CA GLU A 224 8.40 6.32 27.31
C GLU A 224 9.84 6.45 26.77
N LYS A 225 10.71 7.18 27.47
CA LYS A 225 12.12 7.37 27.07
C LYS A 225 12.95 6.08 27.17
N ASP A 226 12.52 5.11 27.99
CA ASP A 226 13.22 3.83 28.14
C ASP A 226 13.09 2.95 26.88
N TYR A 227 12.17 3.29 25.97
CA TYR A 227 11.98 2.63 24.69
C TYR A 227 12.90 3.17 23.58
N ILE A 228 13.57 4.30 23.81
CA ILE A 228 14.60 4.82 22.90
C ILE A 228 15.87 4.02 23.13
N LYS A 229 16.22 3.16 22.16
CA LYS A 229 17.36 2.25 22.24
C LYS A 229 18.68 2.96 21.95
N ASP A 230 18.67 3.88 20.98
CA ASP A 230 19.82 4.69 20.57
C ASP A 230 19.38 6.11 20.20
N GLN A 231 19.75 7.07 21.05
CA GLN A 231 19.40 8.47 20.85
C GLN A 231 20.15 9.10 19.66
N SER A 232 21.39 8.66 19.39
CA SER A 232 22.16 9.16 18.25
C SER A 232 21.54 8.68 16.93
N LEU A 233 21.20 7.39 16.86
CA LEU A 233 20.51 6.80 15.71
C LEU A 233 19.15 7.46 15.50
N LEU A 234 18.39 7.70 16.58
CA LEU A 234 17.11 8.39 16.53
C LEU A 234 17.22 9.74 15.84
N LEU A 235 18.17 10.57 16.27
CA LEU A 235 18.34 11.92 15.70
C LEU A 235 18.73 11.84 14.21
N LYS A 236 19.69 10.98 13.87
CA LYS A 236 20.12 10.76 12.48
C LYS A 236 18.95 10.27 11.60
N SER A 237 18.23 9.27 12.07
CA SER A 237 17.10 8.66 11.34
C SER A 237 15.97 9.67 11.09
N ILE A 238 15.52 10.39 12.12
CA ILE A 238 14.46 11.41 11.97
C ILE A 238 14.94 12.53 11.04
N THR A 239 16.21 12.93 11.14
CA THR A 239 16.76 13.99 10.26
C THR A 239 16.77 13.53 8.80
N ILE A 240 17.30 12.33 8.51
CA ILE A 240 17.38 11.82 7.13
C ILE A 240 16.00 11.51 6.58
N LEU A 241 15.13 10.84 7.36
CA LEU A 241 13.75 10.58 6.93
C LEU A 241 12.99 11.89 6.66
N GLY A 242 13.14 12.89 7.55
CA GLY A 242 12.53 14.21 7.36
C GLY A 242 13.06 14.93 6.11
N LEU A 243 14.36 14.85 5.84
CA LEU A 243 14.96 15.38 4.60
C LEU A 243 14.46 14.62 3.37
N THR A 244 14.33 13.31 3.41
CA THR A 244 13.79 12.49 2.32
C THR A 244 12.36 12.91 2.00
N ILE A 245 11.50 13.05 3.02
CA ILE A 245 10.11 13.53 2.83
C ILE A 245 10.10 14.97 2.29
N LEU A 246 10.97 15.83 2.79
CA LEU A 246 11.09 17.19 2.27
C LEU A 246 11.50 17.20 0.80
N CYS A 247 12.42 16.34 0.39
CA CYS A 247 12.80 16.18 -1.01
C CYS A 247 11.63 15.66 -1.86
N PHE A 248 10.79 14.76 -1.36
CA PHE A 248 9.56 14.36 -2.07
C PHE A 248 8.61 15.53 -2.27
N ILE A 249 8.41 16.38 -1.27
CA ILE A 249 7.58 17.58 -1.37
C ILE A 249 8.19 18.59 -2.35
N LEU A 250 9.51 18.72 -2.37
CA LEU A 250 10.22 19.63 -3.25
C LEU A 250 10.53 19.04 -4.65
N HIS A 251 9.98 17.85 -4.97
CA HIS A 251 10.22 17.17 -6.25
C HIS A 251 10.02 18.07 -7.47
N SER A 252 8.95 18.86 -7.50
CA SER A 252 8.65 19.81 -8.57
C SER A 252 9.71 20.90 -8.77
N VAL A 253 10.57 21.14 -7.75
CA VAL A 253 11.65 22.14 -7.79
C VAL A 253 12.99 21.49 -8.10
N ILE A 254 13.29 20.35 -7.47
CA ILE A 254 14.59 19.67 -7.60
C ILE A 254 14.67 18.73 -8.80
N HIS A 255 13.52 18.31 -9.35
CA HIS A 255 13.39 17.44 -10.53
C HIS A 255 14.17 16.11 -10.40
N VAL A 256 14.17 15.52 -9.21
CA VAL A 256 14.83 14.24 -8.90
C VAL A 256 13.78 13.20 -8.60
N ASP A 257 13.82 12.06 -9.31
CA ASP A 257 12.85 10.98 -9.14
C ASP A 257 12.77 10.47 -7.67
N ALA A 258 11.56 10.16 -7.22
CA ALA A 258 11.31 9.69 -5.84
C ALA A 258 12.16 8.46 -5.48
N ALA A 259 12.37 7.55 -6.42
CA ALA A 259 13.22 6.38 -6.23
C ALA A 259 14.67 6.74 -5.91
N VAL A 260 15.22 7.76 -6.58
CA VAL A 260 16.59 8.27 -6.35
C VAL A 260 16.66 8.92 -4.97
N VAL A 261 15.66 9.72 -4.62
CA VAL A 261 15.60 10.40 -3.30
C VAL A 261 15.56 9.37 -2.17
N ALA A 262 14.68 8.36 -2.27
CA ALA A 262 14.56 7.31 -1.26
C ALA A 262 15.85 6.49 -1.11
N MET A 263 16.45 6.08 -2.22
CA MET A 263 17.70 5.30 -2.21
C MET A 263 18.87 6.12 -1.69
N THR A 264 18.95 7.40 -2.04
CA THR A 264 19.98 8.32 -1.51
C THR A 264 19.82 8.50 0.00
N GLY A 265 18.60 8.72 0.49
CA GLY A 265 18.31 8.79 1.92
C GLY A 265 18.68 7.51 2.66
N ALA A 266 18.32 6.35 2.09
CA ALA A 266 18.65 5.03 2.64
C ALA A 266 20.16 4.81 2.74
N THR A 267 20.91 5.06 1.67
CA THR A 267 22.37 4.88 1.64
C THR A 267 23.06 5.88 2.56
N LEU A 268 22.60 7.12 2.62
CA LEU A 268 23.15 8.11 3.55
C LEU A 268 22.92 7.70 5.01
N LEU A 269 21.71 7.21 5.35
CA LEU A 269 21.41 6.76 6.70
C LEU A 269 22.21 5.50 7.06
N MET A 270 22.43 4.57 6.14
CA MET A 270 23.34 3.43 6.34
C MET A 270 24.76 3.90 6.66
N LEU A 271 25.30 4.84 5.87
CA LEU A 271 26.68 5.34 6.04
C LEU A 271 26.91 5.99 7.39
N ILE A 272 25.96 6.75 7.91
CA ILE A 272 26.16 7.53 9.15
C ILE A 272 25.52 6.89 10.39
N GLY A 273 24.58 5.97 10.21
CA GLY A 273 23.75 5.41 11.27
C GLY A 273 24.05 3.95 11.61
N VAL A 274 24.57 3.18 10.67
CA VAL A 274 24.75 1.73 10.80
C VAL A 274 26.23 1.40 10.89
N LYS A 275 26.60 0.46 11.74
CA LYS A 275 27.97 -0.05 11.82
C LYS A 275 28.21 -1.05 10.69
N GLU A 276 29.44 -1.15 10.20
CA GLU A 276 29.80 -2.01 9.07
C GLU A 276 29.35 -3.46 9.22
N HIS A 277 29.45 -4.04 10.41
CA HIS A 277 29.05 -5.42 10.69
C HIS A 277 27.52 -5.63 10.75
N ASP A 278 26.73 -4.55 10.85
CA ASP A 278 25.26 -4.61 10.90
C ASP A 278 24.62 -4.34 9.52
N ILE A 279 25.42 -4.00 8.49
CA ILE A 279 24.89 -3.66 7.14
C ILE A 279 24.19 -4.86 6.51
N GLU A 280 24.74 -6.07 6.66
CA GLU A 280 24.12 -7.29 6.13
C GLU A 280 22.74 -7.54 6.76
N ASP A 281 22.60 -7.24 8.07
CA ASP A 281 21.31 -7.33 8.77
C ASP A 281 20.29 -6.35 8.20
N VAL A 282 20.70 -5.13 7.88
CA VAL A 282 19.82 -4.14 7.24
C VAL A 282 19.30 -4.65 5.88
N PHE A 283 20.18 -5.21 5.07
CA PHE A 283 19.76 -5.80 3.77
C PHE A 283 18.89 -7.04 3.94
N ALA A 284 19.13 -7.85 4.97
CA ALA A 284 18.31 -9.03 5.26
C ALA A 284 16.86 -8.68 5.63
N HIS A 285 16.62 -7.47 6.16
CA HIS A 285 15.29 -6.99 6.53
C HIS A 285 14.51 -6.32 5.38
N VAL A 286 15.12 -6.18 4.18
CA VAL A 286 14.36 -5.84 2.99
C VAL A 286 13.40 -6.98 2.66
N GLU A 287 12.15 -6.66 2.38
CA GLU A 287 11.13 -7.66 2.02
C GLU A 287 11.36 -8.24 0.62
N TRP A 288 12.42 -9.02 0.44
CA TRP A 288 12.80 -9.60 -0.85
C TRP A 288 11.67 -10.40 -1.49
N VAL A 289 10.82 -11.03 -0.70
CA VAL A 289 9.63 -11.75 -1.20
C VAL A 289 8.71 -10.77 -1.95
N THR A 290 8.49 -9.60 -1.40
CA THR A 290 7.68 -8.55 -2.04
C THR A 290 8.37 -8.01 -3.29
N ILE A 291 9.68 -7.77 -3.27
CA ILE A 291 10.44 -7.28 -4.43
C ILE A 291 10.40 -8.30 -5.58
N PHE A 292 10.65 -9.57 -5.33
CA PHE A 292 10.58 -10.62 -6.35
C PHE A 292 9.16 -10.87 -6.84
N PHE A 293 8.16 -10.69 -5.98
CA PHE A 293 6.76 -10.73 -6.38
C PHE A 293 6.44 -9.65 -7.41
N PHE A 294 6.86 -8.40 -7.17
CA PHE A 294 6.69 -7.30 -8.12
C PHE A 294 7.38 -7.58 -9.45
N ALA A 295 8.64 -8.02 -9.42
CA ALA A 295 9.38 -8.33 -10.66
C ALA A 295 8.67 -9.39 -11.50
N GLY A 296 8.23 -10.50 -10.89
CA GLY A 296 7.49 -11.55 -11.59
C GLY A 296 6.14 -11.07 -12.11
N LEU A 297 5.41 -10.29 -11.30
CA LEU A 297 4.10 -9.73 -11.66
C LEU A 297 4.18 -8.78 -12.86
N PHE A 298 5.17 -7.89 -12.89
CA PHE A 298 5.36 -6.97 -14.00
C PHE A 298 5.60 -7.70 -15.32
N VAL A 299 6.39 -8.77 -15.31
CA VAL A 299 6.63 -9.61 -16.51
C VAL A 299 5.35 -10.34 -16.93
N LEU A 300 4.57 -10.87 -15.98
CA LEU A 300 3.28 -11.52 -16.28
C LEU A 300 2.30 -10.56 -16.96
N VAL A 301 2.17 -9.34 -16.42
CA VAL A 301 1.32 -8.29 -16.99
C VAL A 301 1.88 -7.83 -18.33
N GLY A 302 3.21 -7.70 -18.46
CA GLY A 302 3.89 -7.43 -19.72
C GLY A 302 3.49 -8.43 -20.81
N GLY A 303 3.41 -9.71 -20.47
CA GLY A 303 2.90 -10.73 -21.39
C GLY A 303 1.48 -10.48 -21.88
N LEU A 304 0.59 -9.95 -21.02
CA LEU A 304 -0.77 -9.58 -21.44
C LEU A 304 -0.80 -8.33 -22.33
N ILE A 305 0.13 -7.41 -22.13
CA ILE A 305 0.32 -6.23 -22.98
C ILE A 305 0.80 -6.68 -24.37
N ASP A 306 1.84 -7.53 -24.42
CA ASP A 306 2.49 -7.98 -25.66
C ASP A 306 1.52 -8.75 -26.58
N ILE A 307 0.59 -9.52 -26.00
CA ILE A 307 -0.45 -10.22 -26.77
C ILE A 307 -1.65 -9.34 -27.14
N GLY A 308 -1.70 -8.06 -26.70
CA GLY A 308 -2.78 -7.12 -27.01
C GLY A 308 -4.07 -7.34 -26.23
N LEU A 309 -4.08 -8.17 -25.18
CA LEU A 309 -5.27 -8.39 -24.35
C LEU A 309 -5.69 -7.11 -23.62
N ILE A 310 -4.73 -6.38 -23.05
CA ILE A 310 -5.00 -5.13 -22.32
C ILE A 310 -5.68 -4.10 -23.23
N SER A 311 -5.17 -3.93 -24.46
CA SER A 311 -5.76 -3.02 -25.45
C SER A 311 -7.16 -3.44 -25.87
N SER A 312 -7.44 -4.74 -25.93
CA SER A 312 -8.79 -5.25 -26.20
C SER A 312 -9.76 -4.93 -25.06
N LEU A 313 -9.33 -5.11 -23.80
CA LEU A 313 -10.14 -4.76 -22.62
C LEU A 313 -10.38 -3.24 -22.53
N ALA A 314 -9.37 -2.41 -22.86
CA ALA A 314 -9.52 -0.96 -22.89
C ALA A 314 -10.60 -0.53 -23.91
N LYS A 315 -10.65 -1.15 -25.09
CA LYS A 315 -11.71 -0.91 -26.09
C LYS A 315 -13.09 -1.28 -25.56
N GLU A 316 -13.23 -2.43 -24.89
CA GLU A 316 -14.51 -2.83 -24.27
C GLU A 316 -14.96 -1.82 -23.21
N VAL A 317 -14.05 -1.29 -22.39
CA VAL A 317 -14.37 -0.23 -21.42
C VAL A 317 -14.80 1.04 -22.13
N LEU A 318 -14.15 1.45 -23.22
CA LEU A 318 -14.55 2.60 -24.03
C LEU A 318 -15.95 2.42 -24.63
N ASP A 319 -16.25 1.24 -25.13
CA ASP A 319 -17.56 0.92 -25.70
C ASP A 319 -18.66 0.95 -24.63
N VAL A 320 -18.42 0.35 -23.46
CA VAL A 320 -19.38 0.35 -22.33
C VAL A 320 -19.62 1.76 -21.79
N THR A 321 -18.57 2.58 -21.74
CA THR A 321 -18.65 3.96 -21.22
C THR A 321 -19.04 4.98 -22.29
N ASN A 322 -19.15 4.58 -23.57
CA ASN A 322 -19.32 5.48 -24.72
C ASN A 322 -18.27 6.61 -24.76
N GLY A 323 -17.05 6.35 -24.25
CA GLY A 323 -15.98 7.32 -24.15
C GLY A 323 -16.19 8.39 -23.06
N ASP A 324 -17.17 8.24 -22.18
CA ASP A 324 -17.40 9.15 -21.04
C ASP A 324 -16.38 8.86 -19.92
N ILE A 325 -15.47 9.79 -19.72
CA ILE A 325 -14.38 9.69 -18.72
C ILE A 325 -14.94 9.69 -17.30
N GLY A 326 -16.02 10.44 -17.04
CA GLY A 326 -16.66 10.49 -15.74
C GLY A 326 -17.26 9.14 -15.35
N PHE A 327 -17.97 8.52 -16.27
CA PHE A 327 -18.50 7.17 -16.08
C PHE A 327 -17.39 6.14 -15.94
N ALA A 328 -16.33 6.22 -16.76
CA ALA A 328 -15.16 5.37 -16.67
C ALA A 328 -14.48 5.50 -15.29
N ALA A 329 -14.32 6.72 -14.76
CA ALA A 329 -13.74 6.95 -13.43
C ALA A 329 -14.55 6.27 -12.32
N ILE A 330 -15.88 6.42 -12.35
CA ILE A 330 -16.75 5.79 -11.35
C ILE A 330 -16.72 4.26 -11.50
N LEU A 331 -16.71 3.75 -12.71
CA LEU A 331 -16.60 2.31 -12.96
C LEU A 331 -15.27 1.76 -12.43
N ILE A 332 -14.14 2.43 -12.73
CA ILE A 332 -12.82 2.06 -12.23
C ILE A 332 -12.78 2.09 -10.70
N LEU A 333 -13.32 3.12 -10.04
CA LEU A 333 -13.38 3.20 -8.59
C LEU A 333 -14.04 1.96 -7.96
N TRP A 334 -15.25 1.62 -8.44
CA TRP A 334 -16.02 0.52 -7.87
C TRP A 334 -15.46 -0.85 -8.23
N VAL A 335 -15.04 -1.05 -9.48
CA VAL A 335 -14.41 -2.31 -9.92
C VAL A 335 -13.11 -2.53 -9.14
N SER A 336 -12.28 -1.48 -8.99
CA SER A 336 -11.05 -1.57 -8.21
C SER A 336 -11.32 -1.86 -6.73
N GLY A 337 -12.32 -1.21 -6.14
CA GLY A 337 -12.70 -1.44 -4.75
C GLY A 337 -13.18 -2.87 -4.48
N ILE A 338 -14.02 -3.41 -5.38
CA ILE A 338 -14.53 -4.79 -5.26
C ILE A 338 -13.42 -5.81 -5.53
N ALA A 339 -12.64 -5.59 -6.59
CA ALA A 339 -11.52 -6.48 -6.93
C ALA A 339 -10.49 -6.52 -5.79
N SER A 340 -10.06 -5.36 -5.30
CA SER A 340 -9.11 -5.26 -4.20
C SER A 340 -9.63 -5.84 -2.88
N ALA A 341 -10.94 -5.84 -2.66
CA ALA A 341 -11.52 -6.52 -1.50
C ALA A 341 -11.42 -8.05 -1.59
N THR A 342 -11.29 -8.61 -2.80
CA THR A 342 -11.28 -10.06 -3.04
C THR A 342 -9.91 -10.61 -3.40
N ILE A 343 -9.03 -9.75 -3.92
CA ILE A 343 -7.68 -10.08 -4.40
C ILE A 343 -6.76 -8.99 -3.85
N ASP A 344 -5.49 -9.30 -3.56
CA ASP A 344 -4.48 -8.30 -3.17
C ASP A 344 -4.47 -7.13 -4.16
N ASN A 345 -4.42 -5.89 -3.65
CA ASN A 345 -4.51 -4.66 -4.44
C ASN A 345 -3.38 -4.50 -5.48
N ILE A 346 -2.20 -5.04 -5.20
CA ILE A 346 -1.00 -4.90 -6.03
C ILE A 346 -1.20 -5.54 -7.42
N PRO A 347 -1.56 -6.83 -7.55
CA PRO A 347 -1.74 -7.46 -8.86
C PRO A 347 -2.83 -6.78 -9.70
N PHE A 348 -3.89 -6.34 -9.06
CA PHE A 348 -4.98 -5.65 -9.75
C PHE A 348 -4.50 -4.33 -10.35
N VAL A 349 -3.80 -3.49 -9.57
CA VAL A 349 -3.30 -2.19 -10.05
C VAL A 349 -2.26 -2.38 -11.17
N ALA A 350 -1.40 -3.41 -11.09
CA ALA A 350 -0.46 -3.72 -12.16
C ALA A 350 -1.14 -3.91 -13.53
N THR A 351 -2.33 -4.54 -13.57
CA THR A 351 -3.10 -4.73 -14.80
C THR A 351 -3.89 -3.49 -15.21
N MET A 352 -4.33 -2.69 -14.25
CA MET A 352 -5.13 -1.49 -14.52
C MET A 352 -4.31 -0.31 -15.05
N ILE A 353 -3.04 -0.20 -14.70
CA ILE A 353 -2.16 0.87 -15.18
C ILE A 353 -2.09 0.87 -16.71
N PRO A 354 -1.65 -0.20 -17.40
CA PRO A 354 -1.62 -0.20 -18.86
C PRO A 354 -3.02 -0.09 -19.49
N LEU A 355 -4.06 -0.60 -18.84
CA LEU A 355 -5.44 -0.44 -19.31
C LEU A 355 -5.85 1.04 -19.37
N ILE A 356 -5.56 1.84 -18.33
CA ILE A 356 -5.85 3.28 -18.34
C ILE A 356 -5.00 4.02 -19.36
N GLN A 357 -3.74 3.62 -19.57
CA GLN A 357 -2.89 4.19 -20.61
C GLN A 357 -3.46 3.93 -22.01
N ASP A 358 -3.96 2.73 -22.26
CA ASP A 358 -4.62 2.38 -23.52
C ASP A 358 -5.99 3.07 -23.68
N LEU A 359 -6.74 3.27 -22.59
CA LEU A 359 -7.97 4.09 -22.60
C LEU A 359 -7.67 5.53 -23.04
N ALA A 360 -6.62 6.16 -22.47
CA ALA A 360 -6.22 7.49 -22.87
C ALA A 360 -5.90 7.56 -24.37
N THR A 361 -5.10 6.60 -24.86
CA THR A 361 -4.75 6.49 -26.28
C THR A 361 -6.00 6.31 -27.15
N GLY A 362 -6.94 5.45 -26.74
CA GLY A 362 -8.20 5.20 -27.45
C GLY A 362 -9.12 6.42 -27.52
N LEU A 363 -9.04 7.31 -26.53
CA LEU A 363 -9.74 8.62 -26.52
C LEU A 363 -9.00 9.69 -27.31
N GLY A 364 -7.80 9.41 -27.85
CA GLY A 364 -6.96 10.40 -28.52
C GLY A 364 -6.35 11.42 -27.56
N LEU A 365 -6.23 11.07 -26.27
CA LEU A 365 -5.66 11.92 -25.23
C LEU A 365 -4.27 11.42 -24.82
N SER A 366 -3.44 12.34 -24.35
CA SER A 366 -2.19 11.96 -23.68
C SER A 366 -2.47 11.46 -22.27
N VAL A 367 -1.65 10.52 -21.79
CA VAL A 367 -1.77 9.90 -20.45
C VAL A 367 -1.64 10.96 -19.34
N ASP A 368 -0.88 12.03 -19.59
CA ASP A 368 -0.67 13.17 -18.70
C ASP A 368 -1.70 14.30 -18.88
N SER A 369 -2.74 14.09 -19.67
CA SER A 369 -3.81 15.08 -19.82
C SER A 369 -4.67 15.18 -18.54
N PRO A 370 -5.06 16.40 -18.13
CA PRO A 370 -5.86 16.60 -16.90
C PRO A 370 -7.18 15.80 -16.88
N GLN A 371 -7.76 15.49 -18.05
CA GLN A 371 -8.97 14.70 -18.15
C GLN A 371 -8.76 13.23 -17.71
N ILE A 372 -7.56 12.69 -17.91
CA ILE A 372 -7.22 11.30 -17.57
C ILE A 372 -6.83 11.17 -16.09
N GLU A 373 -6.37 12.25 -15.45
CA GLU A 373 -5.94 12.21 -14.05
C GLU A 373 -6.99 11.62 -13.10
N VAL A 374 -8.28 11.90 -13.33
CA VAL A 374 -9.38 11.38 -12.51
C VAL A 374 -9.43 9.85 -12.50
N LEU A 375 -9.02 9.18 -13.58
CA LEU A 375 -8.96 7.72 -13.66
C LEU A 375 -7.90 7.15 -12.73
N TRP A 376 -6.76 7.84 -12.61
CA TRP A 376 -5.68 7.47 -11.68
C TRP A 376 -6.11 7.62 -10.23
N TRP A 377 -6.81 8.71 -9.89
CA TRP A 377 -7.35 8.92 -8.55
C TRP A 377 -8.44 7.90 -8.22
N ALA A 378 -9.29 7.56 -9.18
CA ALA A 378 -10.30 6.53 -9.04
C ALA A 378 -9.68 5.15 -8.79
N LEU A 379 -8.63 4.78 -9.56
CA LEU A 379 -7.88 3.54 -9.37
C LEU A 379 -7.23 3.49 -7.98
N SER A 380 -6.53 4.55 -7.58
CA SER A 380 -5.86 4.64 -6.29
C SER A 380 -6.85 4.48 -5.13
N LEU A 381 -7.92 5.29 -5.10
CA LEU A 381 -8.93 5.24 -4.04
C LEU A 381 -9.63 3.87 -4.01
N GLY A 382 -9.99 3.33 -5.17
CA GLY A 382 -10.63 2.02 -5.26
C GLY A 382 -9.72 0.92 -4.74
N ALA A 383 -8.50 0.83 -5.24
CA ALA A 383 -7.57 -0.25 -4.92
C ALA A 383 -7.09 -0.20 -3.46
N CYS A 384 -6.63 0.95 -2.98
CA CYS A 384 -6.08 1.06 -1.62
C CYS A 384 -7.18 0.90 -0.55
N LEU A 385 -8.34 1.56 -0.72
CA LEU A 385 -9.43 1.46 0.25
C LEU A 385 -10.17 0.12 0.16
N GLY A 386 -10.26 -0.46 -1.05
CA GLY A 386 -10.84 -1.79 -1.28
C GLY A 386 -10.17 -2.88 -0.48
N GLY A 387 -8.85 -2.78 -0.29
CA GLY A 387 -8.06 -3.71 0.54
C GLY A 387 -8.56 -3.89 1.97
N ASN A 388 -9.32 -2.92 2.48
CA ASN A 388 -9.98 -3.01 3.79
C ASN A 388 -11.22 -3.91 3.82
N GLY A 389 -11.74 -4.33 2.65
CA GLY A 389 -13.00 -5.07 2.55
C GLY A 389 -12.96 -6.46 3.13
N THR A 390 -11.85 -7.17 2.97
CA THR A 390 -11.66 -8.51 3.52
C THR A 390 -10.25 -8.71 4.10
N LEU A 391 -10.07 -9.82 4.82
CA LEU A 391 -8.78 -10.15 5.42
C LEU A 391 -7.67 -10.37 4.38
N ILE A 392 -8.01 -10.83 3.18
CA ILE A 392 -7.07 -11.11 2.08
C ILE A 392 -6.92 -9.93 1.11
N GLY A 393 -7.66 -8.84 1.29
CA GLY A 393 -7.67 -7.70 0.39
C GLY A 393 -6.38 -6.84 0.40
N ALA A 394 -5.57 -6.96 1.45
CA ALA A 394 -4.26 -6.31 1.54
C ALA A 394 -3.28 -7.14 2.36
N SER A 395 -2.01 -7.09 1.99
CA SER A 395 -0.94 -7.83 2.68
C SER A 395 -0.83 -7.46 4.17
N ALA A 396 -1.03 -6.20 4.55
CA ALA A 396 -1.04 -5.73 5.93
C ALA A 396 -2.06 -6.47 6.80
N ASN A 397 -3.24 -6.78 6.26
CA ASN A 397 -4.31 -7.47 6.97
C ASN A 397 -3.88 -8.89 7.37
N VAL A 398 -3.30 -9.63 6.42
CA VAL A 398 -2.83 -11.00 6.61
C VAL A 398 -1.68 -11.06 7.61
N VAL A 399 -0.74 -10.11 7.51
CA VAL A 399 0.39 -9.99 8.44
C VAL A 399 -0.09 -9.79 9.87
N VAL A 400 -1.01 -8.85 10.11
CA VAL A 400 -1.55 -8.59 11.46
C VAL A 400 -2.35 -9.78 11.99
N ALA A 401 -3.13 -10.45 11.15
CA ALA A 401 -3.83 -11.67 11.55
C ALA A 401 -2.84 -12.78 11.94
N GLY A 402 -1.73 -12.90 11.21
CA GLY A 402 -0.64 -13.83 11.53
C GLY A 402 0.01 -13.53 12.88
N ILE A 403 0.31 -12.25 13.17
CA ILE A 403 0.84 -11.81 14.47
C ILE A 403 -0.16 -12.11 15.59
N ALA A 404 -1.43 -11.70 15.40
CA ALA A 404 -2.49 -11.93 16.37
C ALA A 404 -2.65 -13.42 16.70
N LYS A 405 -2.58 -14.30 15.70
CA LYS A 405 -2.64 -15.75 15.90
C LYS A 405 -1.46 -16.28 16.73
N ARG A 406 -0.24 -15.82 16.46
CA ARG A 406 0.97 -16.22 17.21
C ARG A 406 0.91 -15.78 18.67
N GLU A 407 0.33 -14.61 18.94
CA GLU A 407 0.17 -14.06 20.29
C GLU A 407 -1.10 -14.58 21.03
N GLY A 408 -1.82 -15.55 20.46
CA GLY A 408 -2.99 -16.16 21.09
C GLY A 408 -4.28 -15.32 20.99
N HIS A 409 -4.31 -14.31 20.16
CA HIS A 409 -5.44 -13.39 19.96
C HIS A 409 -6.01 -13.45 18.53
N ALA A 410 -6.10 -14.68 17.97
CA ALA A 410 -6.59 -14.89 16.61
C ALA A 410 -8.00 -14.30 16.43
N PHE A 411 -8.24 -13.66 15.30
CA PHE A 411 -9.56 -13.29 14.81
C PHE A 411 -9.79 -13.96 13.46
N SER A 412 -11.05 -14.31 13.19
CA SER A 412 -11.41 -15.01 11.97
C SER A 412 -11.60 -14.06 10.79
N TYR A 413 -11.59 -14.63 9.57
CA TYR A 413 -12.00 -13.92 8.36
C TYR A 413 -13.35 -13.20 8.52
N MET A 414 -14.34 -13.88 9.15
CA MET A 414 -15.67 -13.32 9.36
C MET A 414 -15.70 -12.21 10.42
N ASP A 415 -14.80 -12.23 11.42
CA ASP A 415 -14.70 -11.15 12.39
C ASP A 415 -14.17 -9.88 11.71
N PHE A 416 -13.19 -10.02 10.83
CA PHE A 416 -12.68 -8.90 10.03
C PHE A 416 -13.72 -8.40 9.03
N LEU A 417 -14.36 -9.30 8.28
CA LEU A 417 -15.35 -8.98 7.25
C LEU A 417 -16.51 -8.16 7.79
N LYS A 418 -17.03 -8.50 8.98
CA LYS A 418 -18.14 -7.77 9.62
C LYS A 418 -17.82 -6.31 9.93
N ILE A 419 -16.55 -5.97 10.07
CA ILE A 419 -16.09 -4.61 10.39
C ILE A 419 -15.54 -3.94 9.12
N GLY A 420 -14.66 -4.64 8.41
CA GLY A 420 -13.95 -4.11 7.25
C GLY A 420 -14.89 -3.81 6.08
N LEU A 421 -15.75 -4.77 5.68
CA LEU A 421 -16.59 -4.59 4.51
C LEU A 421 -17.56 -3.39 4.60
N PRO A 422 -18.32 -3.18 5.71
CA PRO A 422 -19.17 -1.98 5.83
C PRO A 422 -18.37 -0.68 5.78
N LEU A 423 -17.21 -0.64 6.44
CA LEU A 423 -16.37 0.56 6.45
C LEU A 423 -15.75 0.83 5.07
N THR A 424 -15.39 -0.20 4.34
CA THR A 424 -14.94 -0.10 2.95
C THR A 424 -16.03 0.45 2.03
N ILE A 425 -17.26 -0.05 2.14
CA ILE A 425 -18.39 0.48 1.36
C ILE A 425 -18.60 1.96 1.65
N ILE A 426 -18.55 2.38 2.92
CA ILE A 426 -18.66 3.80 3.30
C ILE A 426 -17.50 4.60 2.71
N ALA A 427 -16.26 4.09 2.78
CA ALA A 427 -15.10 4.77 2.20
C ALA A 427 -15.22 4.93 0.69
N LEU A 428 -15.68 3.90 -0.03
CA LEU A 428 -15.91 3.96 -1.49
C LEU A 428 -17.06 4.92 -1.85
N LEU A 429 -18.13 4.98 -1.07
CA LEU A 429 -19.22 5.95 -1.28
C LEU A 429 -18.74 7.39 -1.07
N LEU A 430 -17.92 7.64 -0.06
CA LEU A 430 -17.30 8.95 0.16
C LEU A 430 -16.33 9.31 -0.98
N SER A 431 -15.56 8.34 -1.45
CA SER A 431 -14.66 8.51 -2.60
C SER A 431 -15.43 8.79 -3.89
N HIS A 432 -16.55 8.09 -4.12
CA HIS A 432 -17.45 8.35 -5.25
C HIS A 432 -17.96 9.80 -5.21
N ALA A 433 -18.51 10.22 -4.06
CA ALA A 433 -19.00 11.59 -3.90
C ALA A 433 -17.86 12.63 -4.12
N TYR A 434 -16.66 12.34 -3.61
CA TYR A 434 -15.51 13.21 -3.79
C TYR A 434 -15.06 13.33 -5.25
N ILE A 435 -14.93 12.19 -5.97
CA ILE A 435 -14.59 12.18 -7.40
C ILE A 435 -15.64 12.98 -8.18
N TYR A 436 -16.91 12.72 -7.92
CA TYR A 436 -18.02 13.39 -8.62
C TYR A 436 -17.99 14.91 -8.39
N LEU A 437 -17.89 15.35 -7.13
CA LEU A 437 -17.93 16.78 -6.78
C LEU A 437 -16.67 17.55 -7.20
N ARG A 438 -15.51 16.91 -7.27
CA ARG A 438 -14.25 17.60 -7.51
C ARG A 438 -13.82 17.58 -8.97
N TYR A 439 -14.16 16.53 -9.72
CA TYR A 439 -13.62 16.32 -11.06
C TYR A 439 -14.70 16.21 -12.15
N LEU A 440 -15.97 15.94 -11.79
CA LEU A 440 -17.01 15.70 -12.77
C LEU A 440 -18.08 16.81 -12.81
N ILE A 441 -18.09 17.72 -11.83
CA ILE A 441 -18.88 18.97 -11.84
C ILE A 441 -17.91 20.13 -12.08
#